data_c0916d16c5bdce05f8f46ae9a51a9d51
#
_entry.id   c0916d16c5bdce05f8f46ae9a51a9d51
#
_cell.length_a   1.000
_cell.length_b   1.000
_cell.length_c   1.000
_cell.angle_alpha   90.00
_cell.angle_beta   90.00
_cell.angle_gamma   90.00
#
_symmetry.space_group_name_H-M   'P 1'
#
loop_
_entity.id
_entity.type
_entity.pdbx_description
1 polymer ?
#
loop_
_entity_poly.entity_id
_entity_poly.type
_entity_poly.pdbx_seq_one_letter_code
_entity_poly.pdbx_strand_id
1 'polypeptide(L)'
;MATVNYQEKGVVFDIQRFSVNDGPGIRSIVFLKGCPLSCLWCCNPESQRVEPDVMYDQKKCVGCGKCTKACQHGAIGPQNEKWIDRTKCVGCGECVNVCPTGALSLKGEVMTINEIIQVLRRDAHYFRNSGGGVTLSGGEPLSQWKFARELLKACKAQGWDTAIETTGFGTDEAIEAVIPYVDVVLL
;
A
#
# COMPACT_ATOMS: atom_id res chain seq x y z
N MET A 1 -2.62 -28.64 0.51
CA MET A 1 -2.30 -27.19 0.58
C MET A 1 -3.52 -26.43 0.07
N ALA A 2 -4.00 -25.44 0.82
CA ALA A 2 -5.15 -24.63 0.37
C ALA A 2 -4.78 -23.85 -0.90
N THR A 3 -5.66 -23.83 -1.91
CA THR A 3 -5.42 -23.16 -3.18
C THR A 3 -5.30 -21.64 -2.98
N VAL A 4 -4.31 -20.99 -3.59
CA VAL A 4 -4.12 -19.54 -3.56
C VAL A 4 -5.08 -18.87 -4.56
N ASN A 5 -5.78 -17.83 -4.13
CA ASN A 5 -6.57 -16.98 -5.04
C ASN A 5 -5.68 -15.86 -5.60
N TYR A 6 -5.02 -16.10 -6.72
CA TYR A 6 -4.15 -15.10 -7.37
C TYR A 6 -4.89 -13.90 -7.96
N GLN A 7 -6.23 -13.95 -8.07
CA GLN A 7 -7.08 -12.86 -8.59
C GLN A 7 -7.65 -11.99 -7.48
N GLU A 8 -7.41 -12.33 -6.21
CA GLU A 8 -7.82 -11.47 -5.09
C GLU A 8 -7.17 -10.10 -5.23
N LYS A 9 -7.95 -9.05 -4.94
CA LYS A 9 -7.54 -7.65 -5.13
C LYS A 9 -7.42 -6.94 -3.81
N GLY A 10 -6.40 -6.11 -3.69
CA GLY A 10 -6.20 -5.20 -2.56
C GLY A 10 -5.68 -3.85 -3.03
N VAL A 11 -5.73 -2.87 -2.15
CA VAL A 11 -5.21 -1.53 -2.42
C VAL A 11 -3.83 -1.42 -1.80
N VAL A 12 -2.83 -1.25 -2.65
CA VAL A 12 -1.41 -1.10 -2.30
C VAL A 12 -0.97 0.31 -2.63
N PHE A 13 -0.26 0.99 -1.73
CA PHE A 13 0.22 2.33 -2.04
C PHE A 13 1.71 2.40 -2.38
N ASP A 14 2.48 1.38 -1.99
CA ASP A 14 3.89 1.26 -2.37
C ASP A 14 4.37 -0.19 -2.28
N ILE A 15 5.42 -0.53 -3.03
CA ILE A 15 6.20 -1.76 -2.88
C ILE A 15 7.66 -1.34 -2.80
N GLN A 16 8.20 -1.31 -1.59
CA GLN A 16 9.60 -1.00 -1.35
C GLN A 16 10.43 -2.26 -1.44
N ARG A 17 11.39 -2.25 -2.35
CA ARG A 17 12.29 -3.37 -2.56
C ARG A 17 13.60 -3.19 -1.80
N PHE A 18 14.24 -4.30 -1.43
CA PHE A 18 15.57 -4.32 -0.82
C PHE A 18 15.64 -3.61 0.55
N SER A 19 14.69 -3.89 1.45
CA SER A 19 14.78 -3.44 2.84
C SER A 19 15.60 -4.39 3.70
N VAL A 20 16.32 -3.83 4.67
CA VAL A 20 17.15 -4.57 5.65
C VAL A 20 16.73 -4.30 7.10
N ASN A 21 15.65 -3.52 7.31
CA ASN A 21 15.22 -3.07 8.63
C ASN A 21 13.85 -3.62 9.06
N ASP A 22 13.14 -4.30 8.16
CA ASP A 22 11.73 -4.66 8.34
C ASP A 22 11.55 -6.18 8.52
N GLY A 23 12.41 -6.75 9.33
CA GLY A 23 12.48 -8.18 9.66
C GLY A 23 13.81 -8.82 9.25
N PRO A 24 13.96 -10.14 9.45
CA PRO A 24 15.19 -10.87 9.15
C PRO A 24 15.53 -10.88 7.65
N GLY A 25 16.82 -10.74 7.33
CA GLY A 25 17.32 -10.82 5.97
C GLY A 25 16.96 -9.63 5.09
N ILE A 26 17.12 -9.77 3.77
CA ILE A 26 16.71 -8.76 2.78
C ILE A 26 15.25 -9.01 2.42
N ARG A 27 14.42 -7.96 2.48
CA ARG A 27 12.98 -8.08 2.31
C ARG A 27 12.44 -7.11 1.26
N SER A 28 11.30 -7.45 0.69
CA SER A 28 10.46 -6.49 -0.01
C SER A 28 9.22 -6.21 0.83
N ILE A 29 8.88 -4.94 1.00
CA ILE A 29 7.74 -4.52 1.80
C ILE A 29 6.59 -4.19 0.86
N VAL A 30 5.42 -4.74 1.13
CA VAL A 30 4.17 -4.37 0.45
C VAL A 30 3.35 -3.53 1.40
N PHE A 31 3.21 -2.25 1.08
CA PHE A 31 2.47 -1.29 1.89
C PHE A 31 1.00 -1.25 1.47
N LEU A 32 0.12 -1.72 2.36
CA LEU A 32 -1.33 -1.74 2.13
C LEU A 32 -1.98 -0.43 2.58
N LYS A 33 -3.07 -0.04 1.92
CA LYS A 33 -3.91 1.09 2.36
C LYS A 33 -5.01 0.62 3.32
N GLY A 34 -5.51 1.57 4.09
CA GLY A 34 -6.52 1.36 5.13
C GLY A 34 -5.89 1.17 6.50
N CYS A 35 -6.17 2.11 7.39
CA CYS A 35 -5.83 2.00 8.80
C CYS A 35 -6.96 2.59 9.64
N PRO A 36 -7.52 1.85 10.60
CA PRO A 36 -8.60 2.37 11.46
C PRO A 36 -8.07 3.33 12.53
N LEU A 37 -6.74 3.46 12.65
CA LEU A 37 -6.08 4.30 13.64
C LEU A 37 -5.67 5.64 13.05
N SER A 38 -5.52 6.66 13.91
CA SER A 38 -5.08 8.01 13.57
C SER A 38 -3.94 8.43 14.50
N CYS A 39 -2.86 7.64 14.53
CA CYS A 39 -1.70 7.88 15.39
C CYS A 39 -1.06 9.24 15.08
N LEU A 40 -0.75 10.02 16.10
CA LEU A 40 -0.12 11.34 15.94
C LEU A 40 1.28 11.26 15.32
N TRP A 41 1.95 10.13 15.47
CA TRP A 41 3.29 9.85 14.94
C TRP A 41 3.28 8.98 13.68
N CYS A 42 2.15 8.87 12.97
CA CYS A 42 2.03 8.03 11.79
C CYS A 42 3.06 8.42 10.72
N CYS A 43 3.90 7.46 10.32
CA CYS A 43 4.90 7.66 9.27
C CYS A 43 4.28 7.61 7.86
N ASN A 44 3.11 6.97 7.72
CA ASN A 44 2.44 6.74 6.43
C ASN A 44 0.99 7.28 6.46
N PRO A 45 0.76 8.58 6.66
CA PRO A 45 -0.59 9.13 6.77
C PRO A 45 -1.43 8.94 5.50
N GLU A 46 -0.80 8.79 4.34
CA GLU A 46 -1.45 8.46 3.06
C GLU A 46 -2.03 7.06 3.02
N SER A 47 -1.66 6.19 3.96
CA SER A 47 -2.21 4.84 4.06
C SER A 47 -3.49 4.75 4.87
N GLN A 48 -3.90 5.80 5.60
CA GLN A 48 -5.05 5.75 6.51
C GLN A 48 -6.37 5.46 5.77
N ARG A 49 -6.60 6.09 4.61
CA ARG A 49 -7.78 5.79 3.79
C ARG A 49 -7.54 4.56 2.94
N VAL A 50 -8.59 3.75 2.75
CA VAL A 50 -8.52 2.57 1.86
C VAL A 50 -8.47 3.00 0.39
N GLU A 51 -9.29 4.03 0.03
CA GLU A 51 -9.37 4.51 -1.35
C GLU A 51 -8.06 5.16 -1.79
N PRO A 52 -7.75 5.13 -3.10
CA PRO A 52 -6.64 5.89 -3.66
C PRO A 52 -6.74 7.38 -3.32
N ASP A 53 -5.61 7.99 -2.96
CA ASP A 53 -5.51 9.38 -2.57
C ASP A 53 -4.59 10.18 -3.48
N VAL A 54 -5.04 11.38 -3.89
CA VAL A 54 -4.18 12.33 -4.60
C VAL A 54 -3.34 13.09 -3.57
N MET A 55 -2.02 13.07 -3.74
CA MET A 55 -1.07 13.85 -2.94
C MET A 55 -0.62 15.08 -3.72
N TYR A 56 -0.35 16.18 -3.00
CA TYR A 56 0.09 17.45 -3.57
C TYR A 56 1.41 17.90 -2.97
N ASP A 57 2.39 18.09 -3.84
CA ASP A 57 3.68 18.69 -3.51
C ASP A 57 3.72 20.14 -4.00
N GLN A 58 3.53 21.08 -3.08
CA GLN A 58 3.52 22.51 -3.37
C GLN A 58 4.84 22.98 -3.97
N LYS A 59 5.98 22.38 -3.62
CA LYS A 59 7.30 22.79 -4.12
C LYS A 59 7.48 22.53 -5.60
N LYS A 60 6.78 21.53 -6.14
CA LYS A 60 6.81 21.19 -7.57
C LYS A 60 5.76 21.93 -8.38
N CYS A 61 4.80 22.61 -7.72
CA CYS A 61 3.68 23.23 -8.39
C CYS A 61 4.09 24.56 -9.05
N VAL A 62 3.83 24.69 -10.36
CA VAL A 62 4.08 25.93 -11.14
C VAL A 62 2.82 26.77 -11.36
N GLY A 63 1.71 26.46 -10.69
CA GLY A 63 0.47 27.25 -10.76
C GLY A 63 -0.26 27.23 -12.10
N CYS A 64 -0.02 26.25 -12.97
CA CYS A 64 -0.57 26.23 -14.34
C CYS A 64 -2.09 25.99 -14.44
N GLY A 65 -2.77 25.59 -13.37
CA GLY A 65 -4.23 25.41 -13.30
C GLY A 65 -4.81 24.25 -14.10
N LYS A 66 -4.01 23.41 -14.77
CA LYS A 66 -4.50 22.27 -15.56
C LYS A 66 -5.30 21.27 -14.72
N CYS A 67 -4.82 20.98 -13.50
CA CYS A 67 -5.48 20.05 -12.57
C CYS A 67 -6.88 20.53 -12.15
N THR A 68 -7.05 21.82 -11.92
CA THR A 68 -8.34 22.42 -11.57
C THR A 68 -9.36 22.24 -12.70
N LYS A 69 -8.91 22.42 -13.96
CA LYS A 69 -9.76 22.25 -15.15
C LYS A 69 -10.11 20.78 -15.42
N ALA A 70 -9.20 19.85 -15.09
CA ALA A 70 -9.42 18.42 -15.30
C ALA A 70 -10.28 17.77 -14.23
N CYS A 71 -10.41 18.37 -13.04
CA CYS A 71 -11.17 17.80 -11.95
C CYS A 71 -12.68 17.99 -12.13
N GLN A 72 -13.39 16.92 -12.50
CA GLN A 72 -14.86 16.94 -12.67
C GLN A 72 -15.59 17.05 -11.33
N HIS A 73 -14.92 16.79 -10.20
CA HIS A 73 -15.50 16.83 -8.86
C HIS A 73 -15.28 18.17 -8.14
N GLY A 74 -14.59 19.13 -8.77
CA GLY A 74 -14.25 20.40 -8.13
C GLY A 74 -13.40 20.25 -6.85
N ALA A 75 -12.72 19.12 -6.71
CA ALA A 75 -11.99 18.77 -5.51
C ALA A 75 -10.60 19.38 -5.42
N ILE A 76 -10.08 19.98 -6.50
CA ILE A 76 -8.69 20.46 -6.55
C ILE A 76 -8.60 21.90 -7.03
N GLY A 77 -7.73 22.68 -6.38
CA GLY A 77 -7.44 24.05 -6.76
C GLY A 77 -7.26 25.00 -5.59
N PRO A 78 -6.91 26.27 -5.87
CA PRO A 78 -6.58 27.28 -4.86
C PRO A 78 -7.76 27.68 -3.98
N GLN A 79 -8.99 27.35 -4.37
CA GLN A 79 -10.20 27.56 -3.57
C GLN A 79 -10.30 26.65 -2.34
N ASN A 80 -9.51 25.59 -2.29
CA ASN A 80 -9.49 24.64 -1.17
C ASN A 80 -8.30 24.96 -0.24
N GLU A 81 -8.53 24.99 1.06
CA GLU A 81 -7.52 25.35 2.10
C GLU A 81 -6.21 24.57 1.96
N LYS A 82 -6.32 23.28 1.65
CA LYS A 82 -5.18 22.36 1.48
C LYS A 82 -4.97 21.94 0.02
N TRP A 83 -5.36 22.77 -0.94
CA TRP A 83 -5.34 22.51 -2.38
C TRP A 83 -6.25 21.36 -2.84
N ILE A 84 -6.49 20.35 -2.01
CA ILE A 84 -7.35 19.20 -2.30
C ILE A 84 -8.42 19.09 -1.24
N ASP A 85 -9.67 19.18 -1.65
CA ASP A 85 -10.83 18.88 -0.81
C ASP A 85 -11.05 17.37 -0.77
N ARG A 86 -10.67 16.78 0.36
CA ARG A 86 -10.75 15.31 0.58
C ARG A 86 -12.19 14.79 0.64
N THR A 87 -13.15 15.65 0.90
CA THR A 87 -14.59 15.26 0.94
C THR A 87 -15.19 15.10 -0.45
N LYS A 88 -14.59 15.75 -1.45
CA LYS A 88 -15.01 15.69 -2.87
C LYS A 88 -14.11 14.81 -3.72
N CYS A 89 -12.87 14.58 -3.30
CA CYS A 89 -11.91 13.81 -4.06
C CYS A 89 -12.23 12.32 -4.04
N VAL A 90 -12.43 11.73 -5.21
CA VAL A 90 -12.71 10.28 -5.38
C VAL A 90 -11.46 9.49 -5.80
N GLY A 91 -10.28 10.11 -5.84
CA GLY A 91 -9.04 9.41 -6.19
C GLY A 91 -8.94 8.93 -7.65
N CYS A 92 -9.66 9.54 -8.59
CA CYS A 92 -9.67 9.09 -9.99
C CYS A 92 -8.35 9.31 -10.76
N GLY A 93 -7.43 10.14 -10.25
CA GLY A 93 -6.13 10.39 -10.87
C GLY A 93 -6.10 11.35 -12.07
N GLU A 94 -7.23 11.85 -12.59
CA GLU A 94 -7.28 12.73 -13.77
C GLU A 94 -6.39 13.97 -13.63
N CYS A 95 -6.39 14.57 -12.43
CA CYS A 95 -5.54 15.73 -12.14
C CYS A 95 -4.04 15.37 -12.12
N VAL A 96 -3.70 14.13 -11.81
CA VAL A 96 -2.32 13.63 -11.83
C VAL A 96 -1.83 13.50 -13.27
N ASN A 97 -2.65 12.92 -14.15
CA ASN A 97 -2.32 12.68 -15.56
C ASN A 97 -2.00 13.97 -16.32
N VAL A 98 -2.62 15.10 -15.94
CA VAL A 98 -2.41 16.40 -16.61
C VAL A 98 -1.35 17.27 -15.94
N CYS A 99 -0.76 16.84 -14.83
CA CYS A 99 0.23 17.62 -14.09
C CYS A 99 1.62 17.54 -14.75
N PRO A 100 2.12 18.64 -15.37
CA PRO A 100 3.37 18.57 -16.15
C PRO A 100 4.62 18.46 -15.27
N THR A 101 4.52 18.80 -13.99
CA THR A 101 5.67 18.84 -13.08
C THR A 101 5.66 17.67 -12.07
N GLY A 102 4.65 16.81 -12.12
CA GLY A 102 4.49 15.76 -11.12
C GLY A 102 4.24 16.30 -9.70
N ALA A 103 3.69 17.52 -9.57
CA ALA A 103 3.28 18.09 -8.30
C ALA A 103 2.09 17.35 -7.67
N LEU A 104 1.39 16.56 -8.46
CA LEU A 104 0.32 15.68 -8.03
C LEU A 104 0.73 14.24 -8.28
N SER A 105 0.49 13.37 -7.32
CA SER A 105 0.70 11.92 -7.43
C SER A 105 -0.50 11.18 -6.83
N LEU A 106 -0.82 10.03 -7.41
CA LEU A 106 -1.83 9.15 -6.85
C LEU A 106 -1.14 8.14 -5.93
N LYS A 107 -1.66 7.99 -4.71
CA LYS A 107 -1.24 6.98 -3.76
C LYS A 107 -2.35 5.95 -3.57
N GLY A 108 -2.03 4.72 -3.86
CA GLY A 108 -2.94 3.60 -3.84
C GLY A 108 -3.32 3.14 -5.24
N GLU A 109 -3.06 1.88 -5.51
CA GLU A 109 -3.41 1.17 -6.74
C GLU A 109 -4.10 -0.13 -6.35
N VAL A 110 -5.15 -0.49 -7.10
CA VAL A 110 -5.80 -1.79 -6.94
C VAL A 110 -4.95 -2.82 -7.68
N MET A 111 -4.33 -3.72 -6.93
CA MET A 111 -3.47 -4.77 -7.46
C MET A 111 -4.01 -6.15 -7.13
N THR A 112 -3.82 -7.09 -8.04
CA THR A 112 -4.05 -8.52 -7.79
C THR A 112 -2.83 -9.15 -7.11
N ILE A 113 -3.04 -10.26 -6.41
CA ILE A 113 -1.94 -11.07 -5.85
C ILE A 113 -0.93 -11.46 -6.95
N ASN A 114 -1.42 -11.80 -8.14
CA ASN A 114 -0.54 -12.18 -9.26
C ASN A 114 0.40 -11.04 -9.66
N GLU A 115 -0.11 -9.82 -9.80
CA GLU A 115 0.71 -8.65 -10.14
C GLU A 115 1.79 -8.39 -9.10
N ILE A 116 1.45 -8.46 -7.81
CA ILE A 116 2.43 -8.28 -6.73
C ILE A 116 3.48 -9.37 -6.75
N ILE A 117 3.10 -10.63 -6.88
CA ILE A 117 4.05 -11.75 -6.97
C ILE A 117 5.02 -11.57 -8.16
N GLN A 118 4.57 -11.05 -9.30
CA GLN A 118 5.45 -10.74 -10.45
C GLN A 118 6.50 -9.67 -10.09
N VAL A 119 6.14 -8.65 -9.30
CA VAL A 119 7.09 -7.64 -8.80
C VAL A 119 8.09 -8.29 -7.84
N LEU A 120 7.60 -9.04 -6.84
CA LEU A 120 8.40 -9.64 -5.77
C LEU A 120 9.38 -10.71 -6.29
N ARG A 121 9.03 -11.44 -7.37
CA ARG A 121 9.92 -12.42 -8.00
C ARG A 121 11.26 -11.86 -8.43
N ARG A 122 11.33 -10.57 -8.72
CA ARG A 122 12.59 -9.89 -9.06
C ARG A 122 13.60 -9.91 -7.91
N ASP A 123 13.12 -10.08 -6.68
CA ASP A 123 13.92 -10.08 -5.46
C ASP A 123 14.13 -11.47 -4.87
N ALA A 124 13.55 -12.51 -5.48
CA ALA A 124 13.60 -13.89 -4.99
C ALA A 124 15.03 -14.41 -4.73
N HIS A 125 16.00 -13.92 -5.50
CA HIS A 125 17.41 -14.23 -5.31
C HIS A 125 17.93 -13.70 -3.96
N TYR A 126 17.58 -12.47 -3.61
CA TYR A 126 17.98 -11.86 -2.34
C TYR A 126 17.32 -12.56 -1.15
N PHE A 127 16.02 -12.91 -1.27
CA PHE A 127 15.30 -13.64 -0.22
C PHE A 127 15.99 -14.96 0.10
N ARG A 128 16.32 -15.73 -0.93
CA ARG A 128 16.98 -17.04 -0.78
C ARG A 128 18.35 -16.93 -0.12
N ASN A 129 19.15 -15.94 -0.51
CA ASN A 129 20.52 -15.82 -0.05
C ASN A 129 20.65 -15.22 1.35
N SER A 130 19.65 -14.44 1.79
CA SER A 130 19.68 -13.75 3.08
C SER A 130 18.79 -14.39 4.14
N GLY A 131 17.96 -15.38 3.77
CA GLY A 131 16.90 -15.87 4.63
C GLY A 131 15.76 -14.86 4.85
N GLY A 132 15.66 -13.85 3.97
CA GLY A 132 14.62 -12.83 4.00
C GLY A 132 13.37 -13.23 3.21
N GLY A 133 12.55 -12.25 2.86
CA GLY A 133 11.30 -12.52 2.17
C GLY A 133 10.42 -11.29 2.00
N VAL A 134 9.16 -11.40 2.38
CA VAL A 134 8.16 -10.35 2.18
C VAL A 134 7.59 -9.89 3.51
N THR A 135 7.51 -8.57 3.69
CA THR A 135 6.84 -7.94 4.84
C THR A 135 5.59 -7.22 4.36
N LEU A 136 4.46 -7.48 5.00
CA LEU A 136 3.26 -6.66 4.82
C LEU A 136 3.26 -5.54 5.85
N SER A 137 3.06 -4.31 5.40
CA SER A 137 3.06 -3.10 6.21
C SER A 137 2.08 -2.08 5.63
N GLY A 138 2.27 -0.80 5.94
CA GLY A 138 1.55 0.34 5.34
C GLY A 138 0.62 1.03 6.31
N GLY A 139 -0.69 0.85 6.13
CA GLY A 139 -1.71 1.15 7.12
C GLY A 139 -1.78 0.01 8.15
N GLU A 140 -2.96 -0.57 8.34
CA GLU A 140 -3.10 -1.80 9.12
C GLU A 140 -3.41 -2.95 8.14
N PRO A 141 -2.51 -3.92 7.95
CA PRO A 141 -2.73 -5.02 7.01
C PRO A 141 -3.99 -5.85 7.32
N LEU A 142 -4.37 -5.95 8.60
CA LEU A 142 -5.60 -6.62 9.01
C LEU A 142 -6.87 -5.93 8.53
N SER A 143 -6.81 -4.66 8.13
CA SER A 143 -7.94 -3.96 7.48
C SER A 143 -8.29 -4.54 6.11
N GLN A 144 -7.32 -5.15 5.43
CA GLN A 144 -7.48 -5.89 4.18
C GLN A 144 -7.15 -7.38 4.37
N TRP A 145 -7.56 -7.99 5.48
CA TRP A 145 -7.10 -9.31 5.92
C TRP A 145 -7.29 -10.44 4.89
N LYS A 146 -8.36 -10.41 4.09
CA LYS A 146 -8.60 -11.42 3.04
C LYS A 146 -7.50 -11.37 1.98
N PHE A 147 -7.16 -10.17 1.54
CA PHE A 147 -6.08 -9.92 0.61
C PHE A 147 -4.71 -10.22 1.24
N ALA A 148 -4.46 -9.75 2.46
CA ALA A 148 -3.22 -10.01 3.20
C ALA A 148 -2.97 -11.52 3.36
N ARG A 149 -4.00 -12.28 3.74
CA ARG A 149 -3.94 -13.74 3.84
C ARG A 149 -3.53 -14.39 2.51
N GLU A 150 -4.20 -14.03 1.40
CA GLU A 150 -3.90 -14.65 0.10
C GLU A 150 -2.50 -14.26 -0.41
N LEU A 151 -2.04 -13.03 -0.12
CA LEU A 151 -0.69 -12.60 -0.49
C LEU A 151 0.39 -13.35 0.31
N LEU A 152 0.25 -13.44 1.63
CA LEU A 152 1.18 -14.21 2.47
C LEU A 152 1.22 -15.68 2.06
N LYS A 153 0.05 -16.28 1.83
CA LYS A 153 -0.08 -17.65 1.35
C LYS A 153 0.60 -17.84 -0.02
N ALA A 154 0.49 -16.87 -0.93
CA ALA A 154 1.20 -16.89 -2.21
C ALA A 154 2.71 -16.79 -2.03
N CYS A 155 3.19 -15.96 -1.09
CA CYS A 155 4.61 -15.85 -0.74
C CYS A 155 5.15 -17.18 -0.16
N LYS A 156 4.41 -17.80 0.77
CA LYS A 156 4.76 -19.13 1.30
C LYS A 156 4.84 -20.18 0.19
N ALA A 157 3.94 -20.14 -0.80
CA ALA A 157 3.97 -21.06 -1.95
C ALA A 157 5.20 -20.86 -2.85
N GLN A 158 5.86 -19.69 -2.81
CA GLN A 158 7.15 -19.45 -3.47
C GLN A 158 8.35 -19.88 -2.60
N GLY A 159 8.12 -20.31 -1.35
CA GLY A 159 9.18 -20.64 -0.39
C GLY A 159 9.84 -19.42 0.24
N TRP A 160 9.16 -18.25 0.25
CA TRP A 160 9.68 -17.04 0.88
C TRP A 160 9.25 -16.94 2.33
N ASP A 161 10.13 -16.36 3.15
CA ASP A 161 9.80 -15.98 4.52
C ASP A 161 8.80 -14.81 4.50
N THR A 162 7.91 -14.77 5.51
CA THR A 162 6.81 -13.81 5.56
C THR A 162 6.78 -13.10 6.91
N ALA A 163 6.65 -11.77 6.87
CA ALA A 163 6.47 -10.95 8.03
C ALA A 163 5.25 -10.03 7.91
N ILE A 164 4.73 -9.59 9.03
CA ILE A 164 3.68 -8.59 9.10
C ILE A 164 4.05 -7.54 10.15
N GLU A 165 3.97 -6.26 9.76
CA GLU A 165 3.98 -5.12 10.65
C GLU A 165 2.53 -4.73 10.92
N THR A 166 2.09 -4.82 12.14
CA THR A 166 0.70 -4.61 12.53
C THR A 166 0.60 -3.98 13.90
N THR A 167 -0.45 -3.21 14.12
CA THR A 167 -0.83 -2.74 15.46
C THR A 167 -1.63 -3.78 16.23
N GLY A 168 -1.95 -4.92 15.61
CA GLY A 168 -2.84 -5.93 16.14
C GLY A 168 -4.32 -5.53 16.17
N PHE A 169 -4.66 -4.37 15.59
CA PHE A 169 -6.04 -3.90 15.53
C PHE A 169 -6.81 -4.57 14.39
N GLY A 170 -7.48 -5.66 14.72
CA GLY A 170 -8.27 -6.46 13.79
C GLY A 170 -9.33 -7.27 14.52
N THR A 171 -10.20 -7.94 13.79
CA THR A 171 -11.13 -8.92 14.35
C THR A 171 -10.40 -10.24 14.62
N ASP A 172 -10.89 -11.05 15.56
CA ASP A 172 -10.35 -12.38 15.82
C ASP A 172 -10.31 -13.22 14.53
N GLU A 173 -11.37 -13.15 13.72
CA GLU A 173 -11.43 -13.79 12.40
C GLU A 173 -10.25 -13.38 11.48
N ALA A 174 -9.94 -12.08 11.44
CA ALA A 174 -8.86 -11.57 10.61
C ALA A 174 -7.49 -12.08 11.07
N ILE A 175 -7.26 -12.08 12.38
CA ILE A 175 -6.02 -12.54 13.01
C ILE A 175 -5.86 -14.05 12.77
N GLU A 176 -6.87 -14.85 13.10
CA GLU A 176 -6.86 -16.30 12.92
C GLU A 176 -6.66 -16.71 11.46
N ALA A 177 -7.20 -15.94 10.52
CA ALA A 177 -7.06 -16.21 9.09
C ALA A 177 -5.66 -15.88 8.55
N VAL A 178 -4.97 -14.88 9.10
CA VAL A 178 -3.68 -14.38 8.60
C VAL A 178 -2.49 -15.08 9.26
N ILE A 179 -2.54 -15.27 10.57
CA ILE A 179 -1.40 -15.74 11.37
C ILE A 179 -0.78 -17.07 10.90
N PRO A 180 -1.53 -18.06 10.35
CA PRO A 180 -0.95 -19.33 9.88
C PRO A 180 0.04 -19.17 8.72
N TYR A 181 0.08 -17.99 8.08
CA TYR A 181 0.96 -17.68 6.95
C TYR A 181 2.04 -16.65 7.30
N VAL A 182 2.25 -16.36 8.58
CA VAL A 182 3.22 -15.38 9.09
C VAL A 182 4.33 -16.10 9.85
N ASP A 183 5.60 -15.82 9.48
CA ASP A 183 6.76 -16.33 10.21
C ASP A 183 7.23 -15.34 11.28
N VAL A 184 7.07 -14.02 11.03
CA VAL A 184 7.52 -12.95 11.93
C VAL A 184 6.43 -11.89 12.09
N VAL A 185 6.13 -11.54 13.35
CA VAL A 185 5.24 -10.42 13.68
C VAL A 185 6.07 -9.29 14.27
N LEU A 186 5.90 -8.10 13.73
CA LEU A 186 6.48 -6.83 14.20
C LEU A 186 5.32 -5.96 14.72
N LEU A 187 5.39 -5.54 16.00
CA LEU A 187 4.37 -4.77 16.70
C LEU A 187 4.86 -3.36 17.04
#